data_b811814ce10e95f47daa096f2dd6fdbb
#
_entry.id   b811814ce10e95f47daa096f2dd6fdbb
#
_cell.length_a   1.000
_cell.length_b   1.000
_cell.length_c   1.000
_cell.angle_alpha   90.00
_cell.angle_beta   90.00
_cell.angle_gamma   90.00
#
_symmetry.space_group_name_H-M   'P 1'
#
loop_
_entity.id
_entity.type
_entity.pdbx_description
1 polymer ?
#
loop_
_entity_poly.entity_id
_entity_poly.type
_entity_poly.pdbx_seq_one_letter_code
_entity_poly.pdbx_strand_id
1 'polypeptide(L)'
;MRPAAEVTETNPVGFDQLIHGRVRLGIVSALAVEESRTFNELKARLETSDGNLSVHARRLEEAGYLKVTKSFEHRIPRTEYRLTASGRKALERYLDHMEALIERVRE
;
A
#
# COMPACT_ATOMS: atom_id res chain seq x y z
N MET A 1 25.79 -0.62 9.84
CA MET A 1 25.13 -0.22 9.29
C MET A 1 24.14 0.34 9.76
N ARG A 2 23.63 1.07 9.66
CA ARG A 2 22.78 1.65 10.22
C ARG A 2 21.69 1.92 9.38
N PRO A 3 21.13 1.02 8.73
CA PRO A 3 19.97 1.27 7.92
C PRO A 3 18.85 1.90 8.71
N ALA A 4 18.73 1.53 9.96
CA ALA A 4 17.65 2.09 10.77
C ALA A 4 17.82 3.59 10.94
N ALA A 5 19.06 4.05 11.11
CA ALA A 5 19.30 5.47 11.25
C ALA A 5 18.99 6.20 9.95
N GLU A 6 19.33 5.58 8.82
CA GLU A 6 19.02 6.19 7.54
C GLU A 6 17.52 6.30 7.34
N VAL A 7 16.79 5.25 7.70
CA VAL A 7 15.34 5.29 7.60
C VAL A 7 14.77 6.40 8.47
N THR A 8 15.32 6.55 9.66
CA THR A 8 14.86 7.60 10.56
C THR A 8 15.08 8.98 9.99
N GLU A 9 16.23 9.18 9.33
CA GLU A 9 16.52 10.48 8.72
C GLU A 9 15.57 10.81 7.60
N THR A 10 15.21 9.81 6.77
CA THR A 10 14.33 10.05 5.65
C THR A 10 12.86 9.98 6.03
N ASN A 11 12.56 9.49 7.24
CA ASN A 11 11.17 9.33 7.69
C ASN A 11 11.09 9.71 9.17
N PRO A 12 11.30 11.00 9.47
CA PRO A 12 11.49 11.43 10.86
C PRO A 12 10.29 11.21 11.78
N VAL A 13 9.11 11.01 11.23
CA VAL A 13 7.92 10.77 12.06
C VAL A 13 7.56 9.28 12.13
N GLY A 14 8.41 8.41 11.60
CA GLY A 14 8.19 6.99 11.71
C GLY A 14 7.23 6.39 10.71
N PHE A 15 6.85 7.13 9.68
CA PHE A 15 5.99 6.60 8.64
C PHE A 15 6.68 5.47 7.89
N ASP A 16 5.92 4.44 7.53
CA ASP A 16 6.40 3.38 6.67
C ASP A 16 6.61 3.96 5.28
N GLN A 17 7.86 4.00 4.83
CA GLN A 17 8.18 4.62 3.54
C GLN A 17 7.55 3.89 2.37
N LEU A 18 7.35 2.58 2.51
CA LEU A 18 6.72 1.82 1.44
C LEU A 18 5.25 2.19 1.29
N ILE A 19 4.57 2.43 2.40
CA ILE A 19 3.16 2.81 2.36
C ILE A 19 2.98 4.29 2.08
N HIS A 20 3.93 5.11 2.52
CA HIS A 20 3.81 6.56 2.45
C HIS A 20 4.00 7.06 1.03
N GLY A 21 2.93 7.08 0.27
CA GLY A 21 2.90 7.53 -1.11
C GLY A 21 1.48 7.41 -1.61
N ARG A 22 1.07 8.32 -2.49
CA ARG A 22 -0.33 8.40 -2.91
C ARG A 22 -0.87 7.08 -3.43
N VAL A 23 -0.16 6.48 -4.37
CA VAL A 23 -0.66 5.26 -5.00
C VAL A 23 -0.59 4.07 -4.05
N ARG A 24 0.55 3.90 -3.37
CA ARG A 24 0.72 2.76 -2.47
C ARG A 24 -0.22 2.84 -1.27
N LEU A 25 -0.35 4.02 -0.67
CA LEU A 25 -1.30 4.19 0.42
C LEU A 25 -2.72 3.95 -0.08
N GLY A 26 -3.02 4.41 -1.30
CA GLY A 26 -4.33 4.20 -1.89
C GLY A 26 -4.63 2.73 -2.10
N ILE A 27 -3.66 1.95 -2.57
CA ILE A 27 -3.85 0.51 -2.76
C ILE A 27 -4.14 -0.17 -1.42
N VAL A 28 -3.29 0.09 -0.44
CA VAL A 28 -3.41 -0.58 0.86
C VAL A 28 -4.71 -0.20 1.55
N SER A 29 -5.09 1.08 1.46
CA SER A 29 -6.32 1.56 2.08
C SER A 29 -7.56 0.94 1.42
N ALA A 30 -7.57 0.87 0.10
CA ALA A 30 -8.70 0.26 -0.61
C ALA A 30 -8.87 -1.20 -0.21
N LEU A 31 -7.76 -1.92 -0.10
CA LEU A 31 -7.80 -3.34 0.24
C LEU A 31 -8.03 -3.60 1.72
N ALA A 32 -7.91 -2.58 2.56
CA ALA A 32 -8.25 -2.71 3.97
C ALA A 32 -9.76 -2.69 4.16
N VAL A 33 -10.47 -2.01 3.27
CA VAL A 33 -11.93 -1.89 3.32
C VAL A 33 -12.61 -3.00 2.53
N GLU A 34 -12.05 -3.35 1.37
CA GLU A 34 -12.60 -4.37 0.49
C GLU A 34 -11.75 -5.63 0.57
N GLU A 35 -12.38 -6.79 0.52
CA GLU A 35 -11.64 -8.04 0.63
C GLU A 35 -10.65 -8.22 -0.52
N SER A 36 -11.04 -7.83 -1.72
CA SER A 36 -10.16 -7.93 -2.88
C SER A 36 -10.56 -6.90 -3.92
N ARG A 37 -9.62 -6.58 -4.80
CA ARG A 37 -9.86 -5.68 -5.92
C ARG A 37 -9.03 -6.12 -7.10
N THR A 38 -9.57 -5.94 -8.30
CA THR A 38 -8.83 -6.25 -9.50
C THR A 38 -7.89 -5.10 -9.86
N PHE A 39 -6.93 -5.41 -10.73
CA PHE A 39 -6.00 -4.41 -11.25
C PHE A 39 -6.78 -3.23 -11.86
N ASN A 40 -7.77 -3.54 -12.68
CA ASN A 40 -8.51 -2.48 -13.36
C ASN A 40 -9.34 -1.63 -12.39
N GLU A 41 -9.89 -2.26 -11.34
CA GLU A 41 -10.64 -1.50 -10.34
C GLU A 41 -9.75 -0.54 -9.58
N LEU A 42 -8.55 -1.00 -9.21
CA LEU A 42 -7.61 -0.13 -8.51
C LEU A 42 -7.11 0.98 -9.41
N LYS A 43 -6.84 0.67 -10.68
CA LYS A 43 -6.39 1.66 -11.63
C LYS A 43 -7.40 2.78 -11.77
N ALA A 44 -8.67 2.43 -11.91
CA ALA A 44 -9.73 3.41 -12.08
C ALA A 44 -9.91 4.25 -10.81
N ARG A 45 -9.92 3.58 -9.65
CA ARG A 45 -10.15 4.27 -8.39
C ARG A 45 -9.01 5.24 -8.07
N LEU A 46 -7.78 4.85 -8.37
CA LEU A 46 -6.61 5.66 -8.03
C LEU A 46 -6.23 6.61 -9.16
N GLU A 47 -6.92 6.54 -10.28
CA GLU A 47 -6.67 7.42 -11.43
C GLU A 47 -5.20 7.42 -11.80
N THR A 48 -4.67 6.23 -12.03
CA THR A 48 -3.27 6.08 -12.36
C THR A 48 -3.12 5.25 -13.64
N SER A 49 -1.90 5.13 -14.14
CA SER A 49 -1.62 4.38 -15.36
C SER A 49 -1.32 2.92 -15.03
N ASP A 50 -1.39 2.06 -16.06
CA ASP A 50 -1.05 0.65 -15.92
C ASP A 50 0.37 0.48 -15.39
N GLY A 51 1.32 1.19 -15.97
CA GLY A 51 2.71 1.06 -15.57
C GLY A 51 2.96 1.52 -14.15
N ASN A 52 2.34 2.62 -13.79
CA ASN A 52 2.51 3.17 -12.46
C ASN A 52 1.92 2.23 -11.41
N LEU A 53 0.71 1.74 -11.66
CA LEU A 53 0.07 0.81 -10.74
C LEU A 53 0.87 -0.49 -10.62
N SER A 54 1.35 -1.02 -11.75
CA SER A 54 2.14 -2.25 -11.75
C SER A 54 3.38 -2.14 -10.90
N VAL A 55 4.10 -1.03 -11.02
CA VAL A 55 5.33 -0.83 -10.25
C VAL A 55 5.04 -0.77 -8.75
N HIS A 56 4.02 0.00 -8.38
CA HIS A 56 3.71 0.18 -6.97
C HIS A 56 3.12 -1.09 -6.36
N ALA A 57 2.25 -1.78 -7.09
CA ALA A 57 1.68 -3.03 -6.59
C ALA A 57 2.77 -4.08 -6.41
N ARG A 58 3.73 -4.14 -7.33
CA ARG A 58 4.82 -5.11 -7.21
C ARG A 58 5.67 -4.82 -5.97
N ARG A 59 5.96 -3.56 -5.69
CA ARG A 59 6.72 -3.22 -4.49
C ARG A 59 6.03 -3.68 -3.23
N LEU A 60 4.72 -3.48 -3.17
CA LEU A 60 3.94 -3.91 -2.01
C LEU A 60 3.90 -5.43 -1.90
N GLU A 61 3.80 -6.12 -3.04
CA GLU A 61 3.81 -7.57 -3.05
C GLU A 61 5.15 -8.10 -2.56
N GLU A 62 6.25 -7.54 -3.06
CA GLU A 62 7.58 -7.97 -2.68
C GLU A 62 7.84 -7.77 -1.19
N ALA A 63 7.23 -6.76 -0.61
CA ALA A 63 7.36 -6.51 0.83
C ALA A 63 6.46 -7.43 1.65
N GLY A 64 5.62 -8.23 1.01
CA GLY A 64 4.72 -9.13 1.72
C GLY A 64 3.42 -8.48 2.16
N TYR A 65 3.11 -7.28 1.67
CA TYR A 65 1.91 -6.57 2.07
C TYR A 65 0.70 -6.94 1.23
N LEU A 66 0.91 -7.43 0.02
CA LEU A 66 -0.17 -7.83 -0.88
C LEU A 66 0.00 -9.28 -1.32
N LYS A 67 -1.13 -9.94 -1.52
CA LYS A 67 -1.19 -11.22 -2.18
C LYS A 67 -1.84 -11.00 -3.55
N VAL A 68 -1.20 -11.52 -4.60
CA VAL A 68 -1.66 -11.36 -5.97
C VAL A 68 -2.12 -12.70 -6.51
N THR A 69 -3.31 -12.73 -7.08
CA THR A 69 -3.86 -13.92 -7.70
C THR A 69 -4.15 -13.64 -9.15
N LYS A 70 -3.57 -14.43 -10.05
CA LYS A 70 -3.79 -14.28 -11.49
C LYS A 70 -4.62 -15.43 -11.96
N SER A 71 -5.63 -15.12 -12.77
CA SER A 71 -6.56 -16.12 -13.27
C SER A 71 -7.06 -15.67 -14.62
N PHE A 72 -7.99 -16.44 -15.18
CA PHE A 72 -8.65 -16.09 -16.42
C PHE A 72 -10.15 -16.11 -16.18
N GLU A 73 -10.84 -15.11 -16.70
CA GLU A 73 -12.28 -15.05 -16.66
C GLU A 73 -12.73 -14.92 -18.10
N HIS A 74 -13.43 -15.94 -18.60
CA HIS A 74 -13.85 -15.95 -20.01
C HIS A 74 -12.66 -15.73 -20.95
N ARG A 75 -11.53 -16.39 -20.65
CA ARG A 75 -10.29 -16.33 -21.45
C ARG A 75 -9.59 -14.97 -21.36
N ILE A 76 -10.06 -14.07 -20.48
CA ILE A 76 -9.43 -12.78 -20.30
C ILE A 76 -8.60 -12.83 -19.02
N PRO A 77 -7.33 -12.42 -19.08
CA PRO A 77 -6.50 -12.40 -17.88
C PRO A 77 -7.10 -11.50 -16.82
N ARG A 78 -7.08 -11.98 -15.58
CA ARG A 78 -7.61 -11.21 -14.45
C ARG A 78 -6.59 -11.25 -13.34
N THR A 79 -6.21 -10.09 -12.83
CA THR A 79 -5.28 -9.97 -11.71
C THR A 79 -6.04 -9.37 -10.53
N GLU A 80 -5.94 -10.03 -9.39
CA GLU A 80 -6.68 -9.65 -8.20
C GLU A 80 -5.73 -9.52 -7.04
N TYR A 81 -5.95 -8.53 -6.19
CA TYR A 81 -5.09 -8.21 -5.05
C TYR A 81 -5.85 -8.31 -3.75
N ARG A 82 -5.15 -8.78 -2.71
CA ARG A 82 -5.66 -8.81 -1.34
C ARG A 82 -4.59 -8.28 -0.41
N LEU A 83 -5.03 -7.68 0.68
CA LEU A 83 -4.11 -7.21 1.71
C LEU A 83 -3.77 -8.39 2.62
N THR A 84 -2.48 -8.58 2.90
CA THR A 84 -2.06 -9.61 3.84
C THR A 84 -2.20 -9.12 5.28
N ALA A 85 -2.08 -10.04 6.24
CA ALA A 85 -2.08 -9.64 7.64
C ALA A 85 -0.92 -8.69 7.93
N SER A 86 0.23 -8.93 7.31
CA SER A 86 1.39 -8.06 7.45
C SER A 86 1.10 -6.67 6.90
N GLY A 87 0.44 -6.61 5.73
CA GLY A 87 0.07 -5.33 5.14
C GLY A 87 -0.93 -4.57 6.00
N ARG A 88 -1.89 -5.28 6.59
CA ARG A 88 -2.86 -4.64 7.47
C ARG A 88 -2.18 -4.06 8.70
N LYS A 89 -1.24 -4.78 9.29
CA LYS A 89 -0.53 -4.27 10.44
C LYS A 89 0.32 -3.06 10.09
N ALA A 90 0.93 -3.08 8.91
CA ALA A 90 1.72 -1.93 8.45
C ALA A 90 0.83 -0.70 8.28
N LEU A 91 -0.36 -0.89 7.72
CA LEU A 91 -1.30 0.23 7.58
C LEU A 91 -1.73 0.76 8.94
N GLU A 92 -2.02 -0.14 9.89
CA GLU A 92 -2.41 0.29 11.23
C GLU A 92 -1.33 1.13 11.89
N ARG A 93 -0.07 0.70 11.77
CA ARG A 93 1.04 1.49 12.32
C ARG A 93 1.16 2.83 11.64
N TYR A 94 0.95 2.86 10.32
CA TYR A 94 0.98 4.09 9.57
C TYR A 94 -0.09 5.06 10.07
N LEU A 95 -1.30 4.55 10.30
CA LEU A 95 -2.40 5.38 10.77
C LEU A 95 -2.16 5.88 12.18
N ASP A 96 -1.57 5.06 13.04
CA ASP A 96 -1.23 5.47 14.39
C ASP A 96 -0.23 6.63 14.38
N HIS A 97 0.77 6.54 13.53
CA HIS A 97 1.76 7.61 13.40
C HIS A 97 1.10 8.88 12.86
N MET A 98 0.19 8.74 11.93
CA MET A 98 -0.51 9.89 11.36
C MET A 98 -1.38 10.57 12.42
N GLU A 99 -2.10 9.76 13.22
CA GLU A 99 -2.92 10.31 14.29
C GLU A 99 -2.08 11.08 15.31
N ALA A 100 -0.94 10.51 15.67
CA ALA A 100 -0.05 11.17 16.63
C ALA A 100 0.45 12.50 16.07
N LEU A 101 0.77 12.54 14.79
CA LEU A 101 1.21 13.76 14.14
C LEU A 101 0.10 14.81 14.14
N ILE A 102 -1.12 14.39 13.79
CA ILE A 102 -2.25 15.29 13.74
C ILE A 102 -2.50 15.90 15.12
N GLU A 103 -2.44 15.09 16.17
CA GLU A 103 -2.64 15.60 17.53
C GLU A 103 -1.59 16.62 17.90
N ARG A 104 -0.34 16.36 17.53
CA ARG A 104 0.75 17.30 17.86
C ARG A 104 0.58 18.63 17.13
N VAL A 105 0.14 18.56 15.88
CA VAL A 105 -0.05 19.77 15.08
C VAL A 105 -1.21 20.60 15.62
N ARG A 106 -2.20 19.97 16.22
CA ARG A 106 -3.39 20.66 16.72
C ARG A 106 -3.24 21.15 18.15
N GLU A 107 -2.15 20.84 18.80
CA GLU A 107 -1.87 21.40 20.12
C GLU A 107 -1.50 22.89 20.06
#